data_e69cc021542199339b5dca78d31d1dc7
#
_entry.id   e69cc021542199339b5dca78d31d1dc7
#
_cell.length_a   1.000
_cell.length_b   1.000
_cell.length_c   1.000
_cell.angle_alpha   90.00
_cell.angle_beta   90.00
_cell.angle_gamma   90.00
#
_symmetry.space_group_name_H-M   'P 1'
#
loop_
_entity.id
_entity.type
_entity.pdbx_description
1 polymer ?
#
loop_
_entity_poly.entity_id
_entity_poly.type
_entity_poly.pdbx_seq_one_letter_code
_entity_poly.pdbx_strand_id
1 'polypeptide(L)'
;REPSVVAIDKNDERILAVGIEAKRMLGRTPGNIVAVRPLKDGVIADFDVTEAMLRYFIDKASEKRYPWTPRPRVVVCVPSGVTSVEKRAVFEATIQAGARQAYLIEEPMAAAIGAGLPVDSPTGSMVVDIGGGTSEVAVISLGDVVTSNSARVAGDNFDESIINYIKKKYNLLIGERTAEDIKIKIGSAYPYEGEGAMNIKGRNLMDGLPK
;
A
#
# COMPACT_ATOMS: atom_id res chain seq x y z
N ARG A 1 0.73 12.57 0.16
CA ARG A 1 0.88 11.11 0.04
C ARG A 1 0.79 10.49 1.43
N GLU A 2 -0.08 9.52 1.61
CA GLU A 2 -0.35 8.86 2.89
C GLU A 2 -0.31 7.34 2.71
N PRO A 3 0.27 6.57 3.65
CA PRO A 3 0.23 5.13 3.61
C PRO A 3 -1.14 4.58 4.05
N SER A 4 -1.56 3.44 3.49
CA SER A 4 -2.80 2.74 3.83
C SER A 4 -2.61 1.91 5.13
N VAL A 5 -2.47 2.62 6.26
CA VAL A 5 -2.29 2.03 7.59
C VAL A 5 -3.26 2.70 8.56
N VAL A 6 -3.88 1.90 9.44
CA VAL A 6 -4.80 2.38 10.48
C VAL A 6 -4.39 1.77 11.81
N ALA A 7 -4.31 2.59 12.85
CA ALA A 7 -4.08 2.14 14.22
C ALA A 7 -5.41 2.06 14.97
N ILE A 8 -5.69 0.92 15.57
CA ILE A 8 -6.97 0.58 16.22
C ILE A 8 -6.70 0.16 17.67
N ASP A 9 -7.51 0.60 18.61
CA ASP A 9 -7.57 0.02 19.94
C ASP A 9 -8.38 -1.28 19.89
N LYS A 10 -7.79 -2.39 20.35
CA LYS A 10 -8.44 -3.71 20.34
C LYS A 10 -9.63 -3.84 21.29
N ASN A 11 -9.73 -2.99 22.30
CA ASN A 11 -10.75 -3.12 23.34
C ASN A 11 -12.10 -2.55 22.89
N ASP A 12 -12.08 -1.47 22.14
CA ASP A 12 -13.28 -0.74 21.71
C ASP A 12 -13.34 -0.55 20.18
N GLU A 13 -12.40 -1.15 19.43
CA GLU A 13 -12.27 -1.07 17.97
C GLU A 13 -12.17 0.37 17.44
N ARG A 14 -11.82 1.31 18.31
CA ARG A 14 -11.73 2.72 17.95
C ARG A 14 -10.47 3.02 17.15
N ILE A 15 -10.64 3.77 16.06
CA ILE A 15 -9.54 4.25 15.25
C ILE A 15 -8.80 5.37 16.00
N LEU A 16 -7.50 5.17 16.22
CA LEU A 16 -6.63 6.09 16.93
C LEU A 16 -5.81 6.98 15.97
N ALA A 17 -5.39 6.41 14.84
CA ALA A 17 -4.60 7.13 13.85
C ALA A 17 -4.76 6.51 12.47
N VAL A 18 -4.53 7.30 11.42
CA VAL A 18 -4.57 6.88 10.02
C VAL A 18 -3.36 7.45 9.29
N GLY A 19 -2.86 6.71 8.31
CA GLY A 19 -1.79 7.19 7.42
C GLY A 19 -0.41 7.18 8.08
N ILE A 20 0.33 8.27 7.91
CA ILE A 20 1.72 8.40 8.42
C ILE A 20 1.79 8.20 9.94
N GLU A 21 0.82 8.71 10.69
CA GLU A 21 0.81 8.57 12.15
C GLU A 21 0.63 7.11 12.55
N ALA A 22 -0.31 6.39 11.93
CA ALA A 22 -0.49 4.97 12.15
C ALA A 22 0.76 4.16 11.72
N LYS A 23 1.39 4.51 10.60
CA LYS A 23 2.65 3.86 10.16
C LYS A 23 3.78 4.03 11.18
N ARG A 24 3.87 5.15 11.87
CA ARG A 24 4.85 5.38 12.95
C ARG A 24 4.63 4.50 14.18
N MET A 25 3.41 4.02 14.36
CA MET A 25 3.01 3.16 15.46
C MET A 25 3.34 1.68 15.21
N LEU A 26 3.56 1.26 13.97
CA LEU A 26 3.92 -0.12 13.62
C LEU A 26 5.12 -0.60 14.45
N GLY A 27 4.93 -1.73 15.17
CA GLY A 27 5.96 -2.36 16.00
C GLY A 27 6.37 -1.59 17.25
N ARG A 28 5.63 -0.52 17.63
CA ARG A 28 5.93 0.33 18.79
C ARG A 28 4.75 0.55 19.72
N THR A 29 3.62 -0.10 19.47
CA THR A 29 2.40 0.09 20.23
C THR A 29 2.34 -0.80 21.47
N PRO A 30 1.71 -0.35 22.58
CA PRO A 30 1.28 -1.22 23.66
C PRO A 30 0.40 -2.36 23.14
N GLY A 31 0.29 -3.46 23.89
CA GLY A 31 -0.38 -4.68 23.42
C GLY A 31 -1.87 -4.55 23.07
N ASN A 32 -2.52 -3.46 23.49
CA ASN A 32 -3.91 -3.14 23.18
C ASN A 32 -4.09 -2.33 21.86
N ILE A 33 -3.01 -1.79 21.29
CA ILE A 33 -3.08 -1.02 20.02
C ILE A 33 -2.46 -1.85 18.91
N VAL A 34 -3.19 -2.00 17.80
CA VAL A 34 -2.73 -2.68 16.60
C VAL A 34 -2.76 -1.74 15.42
N ALA A 35 -1.65 -1.66 14.70
CA ALA A 35 -1.64 -1.03 13.39
C ALA A 35 -1.90 -2.09 12.32
N VAL A 36 -2.98 -1.91 11.57
CA VAL A 36 -3.44 -2.81 10.51
C VAL A 36 -3.36 -2.16 9.15
N ARG A 37 -3.20 -2.98 8.12
CA ARG A 37 -3.36 -2.57 6.73
C ARG A 37 -4.73 -3.05 6.26
N PRO A 38 -5.73 -2.17 6.14
CA PRO A 38 -7.09 -2.58 5.78
C PRO A 38 -7.20 -3.05 4.33
N LEU A 39 -6.25 -2.65 3.49
CA LEU A 39 -6.04 -3.18 2.15
C LEU A 39 -4.83 -4.11 2.20
N LYS A 40 -5.02 -5.36 1.86
CA LYS A 40 -3.98 -6.39 1.79
C LYS A 40 -4.01 -7.06 0.43
N ASP A 41 -2.85 -7.20 -0.19
CA ASP A 41 -2.71 -7.85 -1.51
C ASP A 41 -3.66 -7.28 -2.58
N GLY A 42 -3.89 -5.95 -2.52
CA GLY A 42 -4.75 -5.22 -3.46
C GLY A 42 -6.25 -5.34 -3.22
N VAL A 43 -6.69 -6.01 -2.15
CA VAL A 43 -8.11 -6.21 -1.83
C VAL A 43 -8.47 -5.69 -0.43
N ILE A 44 -9.75 -5.42 -0.21
CA ILE A 44 -10.27 -5.04 1.11
C ILE A 44 -10.23 -6.26 2.03
N ALA A 45 -9.39 -6.19 3.06
CA ALA A 45 -9.31 -7.20 4.12
C ALA A 45 -10.33 -6.93 5.25
N ASP A 46 -10.62 -5.64 5.49
CA ASP A 46 -11.58 -5.18 6.50
C ASP A 46 -12.36 -3.99 5.93
N PHE A 47 -13.67 -4.16 5.80
CA PHE A 47 -14.53 -3.17 5.15
C PHE A 47 -14.68 -1.90 6.00
N ASP A 48 -14.97 -2.05 7.28
CA ASP A 48 -15.27 -0.92 8.18
C ASP A 48 -14.03 -0.05 8.40
N VAL A 49 -12.88 -0.70 8.57
CA VAL A 49 -11.59 -0.01 8.70
C VAL A 49 -11.19 0.67 7.39
N THR A 50 -11.48 0.05 6.25
CA THR A 50 -11.23 0.65 4.92
C THR A 50 -12.12 1.87 4.70
N GLU A 51 -13.42 1.77 5.00
CA GLU A 51 -14.36 2.89 4.91
C GLU A 51 -13.90 4.07 5.75
N ALA A 52 -13.54 3.82 7.00
CA ALA A 52 -13.07 4.87 7.90
C ALA A 52 -11.74 5.50 7.45
N MET A 53 -10.83 4.70 6.91
CA MET A 53 -9.59 5.21 6.30
C MET A 53 -9.88 6.10 5.08
N LEU A 54 -10.76 5.66 4.18
CA LEU A 54 -11.17 6.45 3.01
C LEU A 54 -11.85 7.75 3.43
N ARG A 55 -12.72 7.71 4.44
CA ARG A 55 -13.36 8.89 5.00
C ARG A 55 -12.34 9.91 5.49
N TYR A 56 -11.36 9.46 6.27
CA TYR A 56 -10.27 10.31 6.73
C TYR A 56 -9.51 10.96 5.57
N PHE A 57 -9.18 10.21 4.51
CA PHE A 57 -8.46 10.76 3.36
C PHE A 57 -9.31 11.72 2.54
N ILE A 58 -10.61 11.42 2.34
CA ILE A 58 -11.55 12.30 1.65
C ILE A 58 -11.69 13.62 2.41
N ASP A 59 -11.87 13.57 3.74
CA ASP A 59 -11.99 14.76 4.57
C ASP A 59 -10.70 15.58 4.58
N LYS A 60 -9.55 14.92 4.68
CA LYS A 60 -8.23 15.58 4.65
C LYS A 60 -7.94 16.24 3.30
N ALA A 61 -8.29 15.59 2.19
CA ALA A 61 -8.12 16.14 0.85
C ALA A 61 -9.11 17.28 0.54
N SER A 62 -10.23 17.31 1.25
CA SER A 62 -11.30 18.31 1.08
C SER A 62 -11.15 19.50 2.05
N GLU A 63 -9.92 19.93 2.32
CA GLU A 63 -9.61 21.00 3.29
C GLU A 63 -10.62 22.16 3.24
N LYS A 64 -11.18 22.52 4.41
CA LYS A 64 -12.18 23.59 4.61
C LYS A 64 -13.54 23.33 3.93
N ARG A 65 -14.15 22.19 4.20
CA ARG A 65 -15.56 21.99 3.83
C ARG A 65 -16.45 22.93 4.67
N TYR A 66 -17.00 23.91 4.03
CA TYR A 66 -18.16 24.61 4.57
C TYR A 66 -19.39 23.68 4.52
N PRO A 67 -20.37 23.81 5.42
CA PRO A 67 -21.56 22.94 5.46
C PRO A 67 -22.31 22.83 4.12
N TRP A 68 -22.17 23.82 3.24
CA TRP A 68 -22.79 23.86 1.90
C TRP A 68 -21.89 23.33 0.76
N THR A 69 -20.66 22.92 1.07
CA THR A 69 -19.77 22.37 0.03
C THR A 69 -20.28 20.99 -0.41
N PRO A 70 -20.52 20.75 -1.71
CA PRO A 70 -20.96 19.44 -2.20
C PRO A 70 -19.90 18.38 -1.93
N ARG A 71 -20.36 17.14 -1.66
CA ARG A 71 -19.47 15.99 -1.50
C ARG A 71 -18.61 15.81 -2.74
N PRO A 72 -17.33 15.39 -2.61
CA PRO A 72 -16.43 15.25 -3.75
C PRO A 72 -16.78 14.05 -4.64
N ARG A 73 -16.37 14.14 -5.88
CA ARG A 73 -16.22 12.98 -6.76
C ARG A 73 -14.85 12.36 -6.47
N VAL A 74 -14.81 11.04 -6.32
CA VAL A 74 -13.60 10.32 -5.94
C VAL A 74 -13.26 9.31 -7.02
N VAL A 75 -12.01 9.27 -7.45
CA VAL A 75 -11.46 8.22 -8.30
C VAL A 75 -10.63 7.31 -7.41
N VAL A 76 -10.88 6.00 -7.49
CA VAL A 76 -10.16 4.98 -6.71
C VAL A 76 -9.50 4.00 -7.68
N CYS A 77 -8.23 3.75 -7.48
CA CYS A 77 -7.50 2.74 -8.24
C CYS A 77 -7.81 1.35 -7.69
N VAL A 78 -7.92 0.39 -8.58
CA VAL A 78 -8.08 -1.03 -8.25
C VAL A 78 -7.12 -1.86 -9.10
N PRO A 79 -6.57 -2.97 -8.56
CA PRO A 79 -5.75 -3.88 -9.36
C PRO A 79 -6.52 -4.44 -10.57
N SER A 80 -5.81 -4.72 -11.66
CA SER A 80 -6.42 -5.28 -12.89
C SER A 80 -7.07 -6.65 -12.68
N GLY A 81 -6.55 -7.44 -11.72
CA GLY A 81 -7.03 -8.79 -11.45
C GLY A 81 -8.17 -8.91 -10.45
N VAL A 82 -8.79 -7.79 -10.01
CA VAL A 82 -9.88 -7.83 -9.01
C VAL A 82 -11.20 -8.31 -9.60
N THR A 83 -11.94 -9.07 -8.81
CA THR A 83 -13.26 -9.58 -9.16
C THR A 83 -14.32 -8.47 -9.17
N SER A 84 -15.48 -8.73 -9.80
CA SER A 84 -16.62 -7.80 -9.77
C SER A 84 -17.13 -7.54 -8.36
N VAL A 85 -17.03 -8.52 -7.46
CA VAL A 85 -17.42 -8.38 -6.04
C VAL A 85 -16.46 -7.43 -5.32
N GLU A 86 -15.15 -7.59 -5.52
CA GLU A 86 -14.14 -6.70 -4.95
C GLU A 86 -14.27 -5.27 -5.49
N LYS A 87 -14.48 -5.09 -6.80
CA LYS A 87 -14.77 -3.78 -7.41
C LYS A 87 -15.98 -3.11 -6.75
N ARG A 88 -17.04 -3.89 -6.54
CA ARG A 88 -18.25 -3.39 -5.88
C ARG A 88 -18.00 -3.00 -4.43
N ALA A 89 -17.24 -3.80 -3.68
CA ALA A 89 -16.89 -3.48 -2.29
C ALA A 89 -16.10 -2.17 -2.19
N VAL A 90 -15.12 -1.93 -3.07
CA VAL A 90 -14.38 -0.66 -3.13
C VAL A 90 -15.31 0.51 -3.46
N PHE A 91 -16.20 0.34 -4.44
CA PHE A 91 -17.18 1.36 -4.80
C PHE A 91 -18.08 1.72 -3.61
N GLU A 92 -18.68 0.70 -2.95
CA GLU A 92 -19.58 0.89 -1.81
C GLU A 92 -18.85 1.55 -0.63
N ALA A 93 -17.64 1.09 -0.27
CA ALA A 93 -16.83 1.70 0.78
C ALA A 93 -16.53 3.18 0.48
N THR A 94 -16.24 3.52 -0.79
CA THR A 94 -15.96 4.90 -1.19
C THR A 94 -17.20 5.80 -1.07
N ILE A 95 -18.37 5.31 -1.46
CA ILE A 95 -19.63 6.07 -1.30
C ILE A 95 -19.98 6.26 0.18
N GLN A 96 -19.86 5.20 1.00
CA GLN A 96 -20.12 5.25 2.44
C GLN A 96 -19.13 6.17 3.17
N ALA A 97 -17.89 6.21 2.72
CA ALA A 97 -16.87 7.14 3.20
C ALA A 97 -17.17 8.62 2.92
N GLY A 98 -18.23 8.92 2.15
CA GLY A 98 -18.72 10.27 1.94
C GLY A 98 -18.48 10.85 0.55
N ALA A 99 -18.07 10.05 -0.42
CA ALA A 99 -18.03 10.48 -1.82
C ALA A 99 -19.45 10.71 -2.36
N ARG A 100 -19.61 11.74 -3.22
CA ARG A 100 -20.85 11.95 -4.00
C ARG A 100 -20.97 10.94 -5.13
N GLN A 101 -19.85 10.66 -5.77
CA GLN A 101 -19.69 9.71 -6.86
C GLN A 101 -18.33 9.05 -6.75
N ALA A 102 -18.26 7.75 -7.01
CA ALA A 102 -17.03 6.99 -7.09
C ALA A 102 -16.80 6.50 -8.51
N TYR A 103 -15.57 6.59 -8.97
CA TYR A 103 -15.11 6.06 -10.25
C TYR A 103 -13.97 5.10 -9.97
N LEU A 104 -14.00 3.93 -10.58
CA LEU A 104 -12.91 2.98 -10.49
C LEU A 104 -12.05 3.06 -11.74
N ILE A 105 -10.73 3.05 -11.56
CA ILE A 105 -9.73 2.98 -12.62
C ILE A 105 -8.75 1.88 -12.30
N GLU A 106 -8.27 1.15 -13.29
CA GLU A 106 -7.23 0.15 -13.06
C GLU A 106 -5.88 0.81 -12.73
N GLU A 107 -5.16 0.24 -11.75
CA GLU A 107 -3.89 0.80 -11.26
C GLU A 107 -2.87 1.04 -12.38
N PRO A 108 -2.64 0.11 -13.34
CA PRO A 108 -1.70 0.35 -14.43
C PRO A 108 -2.11 1.50 -15.35
N MET A 109 -3.43 1.68 -15.60
CA MET A 109 -3.91 2.81 -16.40
C MET A 109 -3.64 4.14 -15.67
N ALA A 110 -3.93 4.20 -14.37
CA ALA A 110 -3.67 5.39 -13.57
C ALA A 110 -2.16 5.69 -13.50
N ALA A 111 -1.32 4.67 -13.38
CA ALA A 111 0.14 4.80 -13.39
C ALA A 111 0.66 5.33 -14.74
N ALA A 112 0.13 4.81 -15.86
CA ALA A 112 0.47 5.27 -17.20
C ALA A 112 0.13 6.76 -17.41
N ILE A 113 -1.07 7.16 -17.00
CA ILE A 113 -1.52 8.58 -17.06
C ILE A 113 -0.60 9.44 -16.18
N GLY A 114 -0.32 8.99 -14.96
CA GLY A 114 0.55 9.70 -14.02
C GLY A 114 2.00 9.83 -14.48
N ALA A 115 2.49 8.87 -15.25
CA ALA A 115 3.81 8.89 -15.89
C ALA A 115 3.84 9.71 -17.18
N GLY A 116 2.70 10.22 -17.66
CA GLY A 116 2.58 10.98 -18.90
C GLY A 116 2.77 10.13 -20.16
N LEU A 117 2.48 8.84 -20.10
CA LEU A 117 2.54 7.98 -21.27
C LEU A 117 1.40 8.30 -22.25
N PRO A 118 1.62 8.16 -23.56
CA PRO A 118 0.60 8.46 -24.57
C PRO A 118 -0.44 7.33 -24.65
N VAL A 119 -1.30 7.23 -23.61
CA VAL A 119 -2.28 6.14 -23.46
C VAL A 119 -3.30 6.09 -24.60
N ASP A 120 -3.64 7.23 -25.22
CA ASP A 120 -4.59 7.33 -26.33
C ASP A 120 -3.97 6.98 -27.69
N SER A 121 -2.65 6.82 -27.74
CA SER A 121 -1.93 6.46 -28.97
C SER A 121 -2.19 5.00 -29.37
N PRO A 122 -2.23 4.70 -30.70
CA PRO A 122 -2.24 3.32 -31.17
C PRO A 122 -0.92 2.57 -30.89
N THR A 123 0.14 3.29 -30.50
CA THR A 123 1.41 2.70 -30.08
C THR A 123 1.24 2.12 -28.68
N GLY A 124 1.54 0.84 -28.49
CA GLY A 124 1.45 0.21 -27.17
C GLY A 124 2.43 0.82 -26.17
N SER A 125 1.92 1.23 -25.01
CA SER A 125 2.71 1.65 -23.86
C SER A 125 2.70 0.56 -22.80
N MET A 126 3.86 0.16 -22.29
CA MET A 126 3.96 -0.85 -21.23
C MET A 126 4.24 -0.19 -19.89
N VAL A 127 3.51 -0.61 -18.87
CA VAL A 127 3.67 -0.17 -17.48
C VAL A 127 3.98 -1.38 -16.61
N VAL A 128 4.94 -1.21 -15.70
CA VAL A 128 5.20 -2.13 -14.59
C VAL A 128 5.01 -1.35 -13.31
N ASP A 129 4.00 -1.71 -12.55
CA ASP A 129 3.69 -1.12 -11.23
C ASP A 129 4.00 -2.13 -10.13
N ILE A 130 4.88 -1.77 -9.19
CA ILE A 130 5.27 -2.61 -8.06
C ILE A 130 4.91 -1.88 -6.78
N GLY A 131 3.77 -2.27 -6.22
CA GLY A 131 3.24 -1.70 -4.98
C GLY A 131 3.80 -2.36 -3.72
N GLY A 132 3.03 -2.29 -2.63
CA GLY A 132 3.32 -3.02 -1.39
C GLY A 132 2.87 -4.49 -1.47
N GLY A 133 1.65 -4.74 -1.92
CA GLY A 133 1.04 -6.07 -1.95
C GLY A 133 0.94 -6.70 -3.34
N THR A 134 0.93 -5.89 -4.41
CA THR A 134 0.76 -6.36 -5.79
C THR A 134 1.84 -5.83 -6.72
N SER A 135 2.20 -6.62 -7.71
CA SER A 135 3.00 -6.22 -8.87
C SER A 135 2.18 -6.44 -10.12
N GLU A 136 2.03 -5.40 -10.92
CA GLU A 136 1.19 -5.41 -12.11
C GLU A 136 1.99 -5.02 -13.35
N VAL A 137 1.69 -5.68 -14.45
CA VAL A 137 2.25 -5.36 -15.77
C VAL A 137 1.08 -5.21 -16.72
N ALA A 138 1.03 -4.12 -17.46
CA ALA A 138 0.00 -3.90 -18.46
C ALA A 138 0.55 -3.25 -19.73
N VAL A 139 -0.08 -3.59 -20.85
CA VAL A 139 0.11 -2.91 -22.13
C VAL A 139 -1.17 -2.13 -22.44
N ILE A 140 -1.01 -0.84 -22.71
CA ILE A 140 -2.08 0.12 -22.93
C ILE A 140 -1.97 0.66 -24.33
N SER A 141 -3.09 0.75 -25.04
CA SER A 141 -3.17 1.34 -26.38
C SER A 141 -4.60 1.82 -26.63
N LEU A 142 -4.75 2.94 -27.33
CA LEU A 142 -6.05 3.53 -27.69
C LEU A 142 -6.97 3.79 -26.50
N GLY A 143 -6.40 4.15 -25.34
CA GLY A 143 -7.14 4.48 -24.13
C GLY A 143 -7.65 3.28 -23.33
N ASP A 144 -7.23 2.05 -23.67
CA ASP A 144 -7.67 0.84 -22.99
C ASP A 144 -6.50 -0.10 -22.64
N VAL A 145 -6.71 -0.98 -21.67
CA VAL A 145 -5.75 -2.02 -21.27
C VAL A 145 -5.90 -3.20 -22.23
N VAL A 146 -4.93 -3.38 -23.14
CA VAL A 146 -4.93 -4.46 -24.12
C VAL A 146 -4.67 -5.82 -23.49
N THR A 147 -3.73 -5.85 -22.55
CA THR A 147 -3.40 -7.05 -21.76
C THR A 147 -2.78 -6.64 -20.44
N SER A 148 -3.04 -7.41 -19.40
CA SER A 148 -2.47 -7.20 -18.08
C SER A 148 -2.19 -8.52 -17.39
N ASN A 149 -1.24 -8.50 -16.45
CA ASN A 149 -0.97 -9.59 -15.54
C ASN A 149 -0.70 -9.00 -14.14
N SER A 150 -1.24 -9.64 -13.12
CA SER A 150 -1.09 -9.22 -11.73
C SER A 150 -0.58 -10.37 -10.87
N ALA A 151 0.39 -10.08 -10.02
CA ALA A 151 0.93 -11.02 -9.04
C ALA A 151 0.80 -10.43 -7.63
N ARG A 152 0.35 -11.25 -6.68
CA ARG A 152 0.27 -10.86 -5.24
C ARG A 152 1.63 -11.06 -4.55
N VAL A 153 2.68 -10.55 -5.18
CA VAL A 153 4.06 -10.54 -4.68
C VAL A 153 4.64 -9.17 -4.98
N ALA A 154 5.03 -8.43 -3.94
CA ALA A 154 5.55 -7.08 -4.09
C ALA A 154 6.39 -6.64 -2.88
N GLY A 155 6.47 -5.36 -2.59
CA GLY A 155 7.36 -4.76 -1.61
C GLY A 155 7.30 -5.38 -0.21
N ASP A 156 6.11 -5.76 0.27
CA ASP A 156 5.94 -6.38 1.60
C ASP A 156 6.54 -7.78 1.64
N ASN A 157 6.44 -8.55 0.55
CA ASN A 157 7.08 -9.87 0.44
C ASN A 157 8.61 -9.76 0.38
N PHE A 158 9.13 -8.68 -0.24
CA PHE A 158 10.58 -8.42 -0.23
C PHE A 158 11.07 -8.11 1.19
N ASP A 159 10.32 -7.31 1.96
CA ASP A 159 10.65 -7.01 3.35
C ASP A 159 10.63 -8.27 4.22
N GLU A 160 9.62 -9.12 4.06
CA GLU A 160 9.54 -10.40 4.76
C GLU A 160 10.72 -11.33 4.41
N SER A 161 11.10 -11.36 3.13
CA SER A 161 12.24 -12.15 2.67
C SER A 161 13.55 -11.65 3.29
N ILE A 162 13.74 -10.34 3.43
CA ILE A 162 14.90 -9.73 4.09
C ILE A 162 14.91 -10.11 5.58
N ILE A 163 13.77 -10.01 6.28
CA ILE A 163 13.65 -10.41 7.70
C ILE A 163 14.07 -11.87 7.87
N ASN A 164 13.54 -12.76 7.01
CA ASN A 164 13.84 -14.18 7.06
C ASN A 164 15.31 -14.48 6.75
N TYR A 165 15.91 -13.78 5.80
CA TYR A 165 17.34 -13.91 5.48
C TYR A 165 18.22 -13.49 6.66
N ILE A 166 17.96 -12.32 7.25
CA ILE A 166 18.72 -11.79 8.40
C ILE A 166 18.58 -12.74 9.59
N LYS A 167 17.37 -13.23 9.85
CA LYS A 167 17.10 -14.21 10.90
C LYS A 167 17.94 -15.48 10.72
N LYS A 168 17.93 -16.05 9.51
CA LYS A 168 18.64 -17.31 9.22
C LYS A 168 20.16 -17.15 9.22
N LYS A 169 20.66 -16.07 8.63
CA LYS A 169 22.11 -15.89 8.43
C LYS A 169 22.83 -15.33 9.65
N TYR A 170 22.17 -14.44 10.40
CA TYR A 170 22.81 -13.69 11.49
C TYR A 170 22.22 -13.97 12.86
N ASN A 171 21.21 -14.84 12.98
CA ASN A 171 20.44 -15.08 14.21
C ASN A 171 19.91 -13.78 14.83
N LEU A 172 19.52 -12.83 13.99
CA LEU A 172 19.08 -11.50 14.38
C LEU A 172 17.64 -11.28 13.97
N LEU A 173 16.78 -10.86 14.91
CA LEU A 173 15.40 -10.46 14.60
C LEU A 173 15.34 -8.95 14.38
N ILE A 174 14.88 -8.56 13.20
CA ILE A 174 14.61 -7.16 12.84
C ILE A 174 13.12 -6.97 12.58
N GLY A 175 12.65 -5.73 12.70
CA GLY A 175 11.25 -5.37 12.37
C GLY A 175 11.07 -4.99 10.90
N GLU A 176 9.81 -4.95 10.43
CA GLU A 176 9.42 -4.59 9.07
C GLU A 176 10.03 -3.26 8.61
N ARG A 177 10.02 -2.24 9.46
CA ARG A 177 10.61 -0.94 9.14
C ARG A 177 12.10 -1.02 8.83
N THR A 178 12.85 -1.83 9.58
CA THR A 178 14.28 -2.03 9.33
C THR A 178 14.49 -2.76 8.01
N ALA A 179 13.66 -3.74 7.70
CA ALA A 179 13.70 -4.45 6.41
C ALA A 179 13.38 -3.51 5.23
N GLU A 180 12.34 -2.68 5.35
CA GLU A 180 11.99 -1.64 4.36
C GLU A 180 13.17 -0.66 4.16
N ASP A 181 13.82 -0.22 5.24
CA ASP A 181 15.01 0.64 5.19
C ASP A 181 16.19 -0.03 4.46
N ILE A 182 16.43 -1.32 4.70
CA ILE A 182 17.46 -2.11 4.01
C ILE A 182 17.13 -2.18 2.51
N LYS A 183 15.91 -2.58 2.17
CA LYS A 183 15.42 -2.67 0.79
C LYS A 183 15.63 -1.37 0.02
N ILE A 184 15.23 -0.24 0.61
CA ILE A 184 15.30 1.07 -0.06
C ILE A 184 16.74 1.55 -0.23
N LYS A 185 17.60 1.32 0.78
CA LYS A 185 18.96 1.90 0.80
C LYS A 185 19.99 1.10 0.03
N ILE A 186 19.90 -0.24 0.10
CA ILE A 186 20.90 -1.13 -0.48
C ILE A 186 20.33 -2.26 -1.33
N GLY A 187 18.99 -2.33 -1.46
CA GLY A 187 18.34 -3.35 -2.30
C GLY A 187 18.63 -3.14 -3.78
N SER A 188 18.92 -4.22 -4.49
CA SER A 188 19.04 -4.23 -5.94
C SER A 188 18.45 -5.52 -6.52
N ALA A 189 17.77 -5.39 -7.64
CA ALA A 189 17.24 -6.53 -8.38
C ALA A 189 18.28 -7.23 -9.27
N TYR A 190 19.42 -6.57 -9.49
CA TYR A 190 20.50 -7.07 -10.34
C TYR A 190 21.86 -6.72 -9.69
N PRO A 191 22.83 -7.63 -9.69
CA PRO A 191 24.18 -7.35 -9.19
C PRO A 191 24.83 -6.20 -9.97
N TYR A 192 25.43 -5.26 -9.26
CA TYR A 192 26.14 -4.13 -9.85
C TYR A 192 27.43 -3.82 -9.09
N GLU A 193 28.38 -3.18 -9.77
CA GLU A 193 29.61 -2.71 -9.14
C GLU A 193 29.29 -1.63 -8.11
N GLY A 194 29.71 -1.82 -6.86
CA GLY A 194 29.45 -0.86 -5.77
C GLY A 194 28.28 -1.21 -4.87
N GLU A 195 27.88 -2.49 -4.81
CA GLU A 195 26.90 -2.97 -3.81
C GLU A 195 27.25 -2.47 -2.41
N GLY A 196 26.26 -1.80 -1.77
CA GLY A 196 26.42 -1.20 -0.47
C GLY A 196 26.29 -2.18 0.69
N ALA A 197 26.90 -1.82 1.82
CA ALA A 197 26.70 -2.48 3.10
C ALA A 197 26.01 -1.53 4.08
N MET A 198 25.16 -2.07 4.97
CA MET A 198 24.43 -1.30 5.96
C MET A 198 24.55 -1.93 7.34
N ASN A 199 24.92 -1.14 8.33
CA ASN A 199 24.86 -1.57 9.73
C ASN A 199 23.40 -1.52 10.21
N ILE A 200 22.92 -2.62 10.75
CA ILE A 200 21.56 -2.76 11.28
C ILE A 200 21.58 -3.14 12.75
N LYS A 201 20.52 -2.80 13.46
CA LYS A 201 20.31 -3.20 14.85
C LYS A 201 19.08 -4.12 14.94
N GLY A 202 19.20 -5.17 15.75
CA GLY A 202 18.09 -6.09 15.98
C GLY A 202 18.24 -6.80 17.32
N ARG A 203 17.31 -7.71 17.61
CA ARG A 203 17.37 -8.57 18.80
C ARG A 203 18.07 -9.87 18.45
N ASN A 204 19.15 -10.18 19.13
CA ASN A 204 19.83 -11.46 19.02
C ASN A 204 18.91 -12.58 19.53
N LEU A 205 18.73 -13.62 18.73
CA LEU A 205 17.84 -14.75 19.06
C LEU A 205 18.45 -15.74 20.06
N MET A 206 19.77 -15.67 20.31
CA MET A 206 20.47 -16.57 21.26
C MET A 206 20.32 -16.09 22.71
N ASP A 207 20.49 -14.80 22.96
CA ASP A 207 20.49 -14.19 24.30
C ASP A 207 19.36 -13.17 24.51
N GLY A 208 18.60 -12.83 23.45
CA GLY A 208 17.50 -11.88 23.49
C GLY A 208 17.92 -10.41 23.60
N LEU A 209 19.22 -10.12 23.62
CA LEU A 209 19.76 -8.78 23.79
C LEU A 209 19.80 -8.00 22.45
N PRO A 210 19.78 -6.66 22.50
CA PRO A 210 20.04 -5.83 21.34
C PRO A 210 21.47 -6.02 20.81
N LYS A 211 21.59 -6.16 19.50
CA LYS A 211 22.88 -6.30 18.81
C LYS A 211 22.94 -5.43 17.57
#